data_0d4b28b3bf7de4330d709cd5272b56d3
#
_entry.id   0d4b28b3bf7de4330d709cd5272b56d3
#
_cell.length_a   1.000
_cell.length_b   1.000
_cell.length_c   1.000
_cell.angle_alpha   90.00
_cell.angle_beta   90.00
_cell.angle_gamma   90.00
#
_symmetry.space_group_name_H-M   'P 1'
#
loop_
_entity.id
_entity.type
_entity.pdbx_description
1 polymer ?
#
loop_
_entity_poly.entity_id
_entity_poly.type
_entity_poly.pdbx_seq_one_letter_code
_entity_poly.pdbx_strand_id
1 'polypeptide(L)'
;MNWDDLRLLLDVSRHPRLADVAARTGLDATTISRRLKRLETDLGLELFERTPKGHVLTPAGLAVANKAEGLEHGASEIVAMSDHEGPLAAGRVRLGVTEGLGSLLIAPAMADFAAQHPHIGLDIIAVSGFVSVPKREADMSIMLTRPKAGRVKVRKMSDYILQLYAHPDYLARSRPVERVSDLVEHDLIGYVDDLIYSAQLRYHEDIAPGLTPRFCSPSIVAQWQMAREGAGIAVLPHFIAVRDPHLVRVLPESVRIERAFWLAVHEDVHGTARVRAVNTFLDGLFASSAERLIGTA
;
A
#
# COMPACT_ATOMS: atom_id res chain seq x y z
N MET A 1 -17.25 13.86 27.49
CA MET A 1 -16.58 13.76 26.15
C MET A 1 -17.55 14.28 25.09
N ASN A 2 -17.11 15.20 24.21
CA ASN A 2 -17.88 15.76 23.10
C ASN A 2 -17.33 15.29 21.76
N TRP A 3 -18.20 14.96 20.81
CA TRP A 3 -17.80 14.56 19.44
C TRP A 3 -17.01 15.64 18.72
N ASP A 4 -17.37 16.89 18.85
CA ASP A 4 -16.62 18.00 18.25
C ASP A 4 -15.19 18.15 18.79
N ASP A 5 -14.91 17.67 20.00
CA ASP A 5 -13.55 17.66 20.54
C ASP A 5 -12.72 16.50 19.95
N LEU A 6 -13.37 15.39 19.60
CA LEU A 6 -12.73 14.30 18.85
C LEU A 6 -12.42 14.71 17.39
N ARG A 7 -13.33 15.45 16.73
CA ARG A 7 -13.03 16.03 15.40
C ARG A 7 -11.86 16.99 15.47
N LEU A 8 -11.81 17.82 16.50
CA LEU A 8 -10.70 18.75 16.70
C LEU A 8 -9.38 18.02 16.93
N LEU A 9 -9.38 16.90 17.66
CA LEU A 9 -8.20 16.02 17.80
C LEU A 9 -7.72 15.51 16.43
N LEU A 10 -8.63 15.09 15.54
CA LEU A 10 -8.29 14.66 14.17
C LEU A 10 -7.71 15.81 13.34
N ASP A 11 -8.28 17.01 13.43
CA ASP A 11 -7.75 18.17 12.72
C ASP A 11 -6.32 18.52 13.18
N VAL A 12 -6.04 18.48 14.48
CA VAL A 12 -4.70 18.75 15.04
C VAL A 12 -3.72 17.62 14.72
N SER A 13 -4.16 16.37 14.68
CA SER A 13 -3.30 15.25 14.28
C SER A 13 -2.81 15.37 12.82
N ARG A 14 -3.68 15.90 11.95
CA ARG A 14 -3.40 16.14 10.52
C ARG A 14 -2.60 17.43 10.29
N HIS A 15 -2.76 18.43 11.18
CA HIS A 15 -2.14 19.75 11.11
C HIS A 15 -1.54 20.13 12.48
N PRO A 16 -0.28 19.78 12.78
CA PRO A 16 0.31 19.94 14.12
C PRO A 16 0.36 21.36 14.66
N ARG A 17 0.31 22.36 13.78
CA ARG A 17 0.29 23.79 14.19
C ARG A 17 -1.14 24.27 14.44
N LEU A 18 -1.42 24.70 15.66
CA LEU A 18 -2.77 25.17 16.00
C LEU A 18 -3.24 26.38 15.16
N ALA A 19 -2.32 27.18 14.63
CA ALA A 19 -2.65 28.28 13.72
C ALA A 19 -3.28 27.78 12.40
N ASP A 20 -2.80 26.65 11.88
CA ASP A 20 -3.34 26.05 10.64
C ASP A 20 -4.74 25.48 10.89
N VAL A 21 -4.94 24.86 12.04
CA VAL A 21 -6.27 24.36 12.48
C VAL A 21 -7.23 25.51 12.73
N ALA A 22 -6.77 26.60 13.35
CA ALA A 22 -7.57 27.81 13.59
C ALA A 22 -8.11 28.42 12.29
N ALA A 23 -7.26 28.55 11.27
CA ALA A 23 -7.64 29.03 9.94
C ALA A 23 -8.70 28.16 9.24
N ARG A 24 -8.68 26.84 9.50
CA ARG A 24 -9.60 25.87 8.89
C ARG A 24 -10.94 25.77 9.63
N THR A 25 -10.91 25.83 10.97
CA THR A 25 -12.08 25.61 11.82
C THR A 25 -12.83 26.88 12.19
N GLY A 26 -12.22 28.06 11.98
CA GLY A 26 -12.75 29.35 12.44
C GLY A 26 -12.65 29.57 13.96
N LEU A 27 -11.96 28.68 14.69
CA LEU A 27 -11.69 28.77 16.11
C LEU A 27 -10.34 29.46 16.36
N ASP A 28 -10.23 30.20 17.48
CA ASP A 28 -8.93 30.70 17.90
C ASP A 28 -8.05 29.59 18.54
N ALA A 29 -6.72 29.76 18.47
CA ALA A 29 -5.77 28.73 18.94
C ALA A 29 -5.91 28.47 20.48
N THR A 30 -6.32 29.43 21.25
CA THR A 30 -6.54 29.28 22.71
C THR A 30 -7.77 28.41 22.98
N THR A 31 -8.83 28.62 22.24
CA THR A 31 -10.04 27.77 22.29
C THR A 31 -9.72 26.34 21.87
N ILE A 32 -8.94 26.14 20.79
CA ILE A 32 -8.49 24.81 20.36
C ILE A 32 -7.72 24.13 21.50
N SER A 33 -6.68 24.78 22.03
CA SER A 33 -5.86 24.24 23.12
C SER A 33 -6.68 23.88 24.35
N ARG A 34 -7.65 24.74 24.74
CA ARG A 34 -8.54 24.50 25.89
C ARG A 34 -9.48 23.31 25.67
N ARG A 35 -9.98 23.14 24.43
CA ARG A 35 -10.87 22.01 24.09
C ARG A 35 -10.12 20.69 24.08
N LEU A 36 -8.87 20.66 23.53
CA LEU A 36 -8.02 19.47 23.59
C LEU A 36 -7.68 19.09 25.04
N LYS A 37 -7.33 20.09 25.89
CA LYS A 37 -7.06 19.84 27.31
C LYS A 37 -8.26 19.28 28.06
N ARG A 38 -9.46 19.74 27.72
CA ARG A 38 -10.71 19.19 28.27
C ARG A 38 -10.88 17.72 27.82
N LEU A 39 -10.64 17.41 26.55
CA LEU A 39 -10.71 16.03 26.04
C LEU A 39 -9.74 15.11 26.76
N GLU A 40 -8.50 15.55 26.98
CA GLU A 40 -7.48 14.82 27.77
C GLU A 40 -7.97 14.55 29.20
N THR A 41 -8.57 15.57 29.85
CA THR A 41 -9.13 15.44 31.19
C THR A 41 -10.30 14.47 31.23
N ASP A 42 -11.23 14.56 30.26
CA ASP A 42 -12.42 13.69 30.18
C ASP A 42 -12.04 12.23 29.97
N LEU A 43 -10.92 11.96 29.24
CA LEU A 43 -10.44 10.61 28.95
C LEU A 43 -9.42 10.09 29.98
N GLY A 44 -8.85 10.97 30.79
CA GLY A 44 -7.76 10.63 31.72
C GLY A 44 -6.45 10.23 30.98
N LEU A 45 -6.24 10.76 29.78
CA LEU A 45 -5.12 10.42 28.90
C LEU A 45 -4.42 11.67 28.41
N GLU A 46 -3.10 11.65 28.31
CA GLU A 46 -2.33 12.65 27.54
C GLU A 46 -2.36 12.24 26.07
N LEU A 47 -2.96 13.10 25.21
CA LEU A 47 -3.15 12.80 23.80
C LEU A 47 -2.11 13.46 22.91
N PHE A 48 -1.49 14.56 23.37
CA PHE A 48 -0.52 15.34 22.62
C PHE A 48 0.72 15.68 23.44
N GLU A 49 1.87 15.62 22.78
CA GLU A 49 3.12 16.22 23.21
C GLU A 49 3.37 17.53 22.47
N ARG A 50 3.86 18.56 23.20
CA ARG A 50 4.29 19.82 22.59
C ARG A 50 5.72 19.73 22.11
N THR A 51 5.92 19.93 20.82
CA THR A 51 7.26 19.96 20.21
C THR A 51 7.50 21.27 19.49
N PRO A 52 8.74 21.61 19.11
CA PRO A 52 9.04 22.78 18.27
C PRO A 52 8.29 22.78 16.92
N LYS A 53 7.84 21.60 16.47
CA LYS A 53 7.07 21.42 15.22
C LYS A 53 5.57 21.55 15.42
N GLY A 54 5.09 21.66 16.65
CA GLY A 54 3.68 21.74 17.02
C GLY A 54 3.24 20.63 17.97
N HIS A 55 1.96 20.24 17.90
CA HIS A 55 1.36 19.19 18.71
C HIS A 55 1.52 17.84 17.99
N VAL A 56 2.18 16.88 18.62
CA VAL A 56 2.41 15.52 18.10
C VAL A 56 1.61 14.54 18.97
N LEU A 57 0.92 13.58 18.36
CA LEU A 57 0.17 12.57 19.10
C LEU A 57 1.10 11.68 19.94
N THR A 58 0.70 11.45 21.19
CA THR A 58 1.27 10.37 22.00
C THR A 58 0.79 9.00 21.47
N PRO A 59 1.33 7.87 21.94
CA PRO A 59 0.77 6.55 21.62
C PRO A 59 -0.71 6.41 22.01
N ALA A 60 -1.13 6.99 23.13
CA ALA A 60 -2.52 7.05 23.55
C ALA A 60 -3.34 7.94 22.63
N GLY A 61 -2.80 9.11 22.24
CA GLY A 61 -3.42 10.03 21.29
C GLY A 61 -3.65 9.37 19.93
N LEU A 62 -2.68 8.61 19.43
CA LEU A 62 -2.79 7.86 18.18
C LEU A 62 -3.90 6.80 18.26
N ALA A 63 -3.99 6.08 19.38
CA ALA A 63 -5.06 5.09 19.58
C ALA A 63 -6.46 5.74 19.60
N VAL A 64 -6.62 6.91 20.24
CA VAL A 64 -7.87 7.66 20.26
C VAL A 64 -8.19 8.23 18.87
N ALA A 65 -7.20 8.81 18.16
CA ALA A 65 -7.38 9.33 16.81
C ALA A 65 -7.87 8.23 15.83
N ASN A 66 -7.26 7.06 15.87
CA ASN A 66 -7.69 5.91 15.05
C ASN A 66 -9.15 5.49 15.32
N LYS A 67 -9.62 5.62 16.56
CA LYS A 67 -11.03 5.35 16.90
C LYS A 67 -11.95 6.48 16.44
N ALA A 68 -11.52 7.73 16.60
CA ALA A 68 -12.26 8.90 16.18
C ALA A 68 -12.43 8.97 14.65
N GLU A 69 -11.45 8.54 13.86
CA GLU A 69 -11.58 8.40 12.40
C GLU A 69 -12.73 7.45 12.02
N GLY A 70 -12.91 6.35 12.74
CA GLY A 70 -14.04 5.44 12.51
C GLY A 70 -15.39 6.09 12.75
N LEU A 71 -15.49 6.98 13.76
CA LEU A 71 -16.72 7.74 14.03
C LEU A 71 -16.95 8.85 12.99
N GLU A 72 -15.91 9.55 12.54
CA GLU A 72 -16.00 10.55 11.45
C GLU A 72 -16.49 9.89 10.15
N HIS A 73 -16.03 8.67 9.87
CA HIS A 73 -16.52 7.87 8.76
C HIS A 73 -18.00 7.53 8.88
N GLY A 74 -18.44 7.03 10.04
CA GLY A 74 -19.85 6.71 10.29
C GLY A 74 -20.75 7.93 10.17
N ALA A 75 -20.31 9.09 10.67
CA ALA A 75 -21.06 10.33 10.54
C ALA A 75 -21.18 10.77 9.06
N SER A 76 -20.12 10.63 8.28
CA SER A 76 -20.12 10.92 6.84
C SER A 76 -21.07 9.99 6.07
N GLU A 77 -21.18 8.72 6.47
CA GLU A 77 -22.14 7.77 5.89
C GLU A 77 -23.60 8.18 6.17
N ILE A 78 -23.89 8.65 7.38
CA ILE A 78 -25.24 9.14 7.75
C ILE A 78 -25.62 10.37 6.90
N VAL A 79 -24.67 11.29 6.67
CA VAL A 79 -24.90 12.45 5.80
C VAL A 79 -25.15 12.01 4.36
N ALA A 80 -24.38 11.04 3.85
CA ALA A 80 -24.58 10.49 2.51
C ALA A 80 -25.92 9.74 2.32
N MET A 81 -26.54 9.25 3.40
CA MET A 81 -27.89 8.64 3.36
C MET A 81 -29.02 9.67 3.22
N SER A 82 -28.76 10.94 3.53
CA SER A 82 -29.77 12.02 3.46
C SER A 82 -29.99 12.60 2.05
N ASP A 83 -29.07 12.36 1.13
CA ASP A 83 -29.22 12.72 -0.28
C ASP A 83 -30.09 11.66 -1.00
N HIS A 84 -31.23 12.11 -1.54
CA HIS A 84 -32.41 11.33 -1.93
C HIS A 84 -32.27 10.40 -3.17
N GLU A 85 -31.06 10.04 -3.59
CA GLU A 85 -30.81 9.05 -4.67
C GLU A 85 -29.96 7.89 -4.15
N GLY A 86 -30.56 6.97 -3.43
CA GLY A 86 -29.93 5.71 -2.97
C GLY A 86 -28.60 5.89 -2.23
N PRO A 87 -28.04 4.92 -1.49
CA PRO A 87 -26.77 5.13 -0.80
C PRO A 87 -25.65 5.25 -1.85
N LEU A 88 -25.40 6.47 -2.33
CA LEU A 88 -24.24 6.77 -3.16
C LEU A 88 -23.00 6.34 -2.37
N ALA A 89 -22.22 5.48 -2.96
CA ALA A 89 -20.94 5.08 -2.40
C ALA A 89 -20.04 6.33 -2.35
N ALA A 90 -19.96 6.98 -1.19
CA ALA A 90 -19.20 8.20 -0.99
C ALA A 90 -18.24 8.06 0.18
N GLY A 91 -17.24 8.96 0.25
CA GLY A 91 -16.26 9.03 1.33
C GLY A 91 -14.88 8.53 0.88
N ARG A 92 -14.01 8.22 1.85
CA ARG A 92 -12.62 7.86 1.58
C ARG A 92 -12.35 6.41 1.99
N VAL A 93 -11.53 5.73 1.19
CA VAL A 93 -11.03 4.37 1.47
C VAL A 93 -9.51 4.39 1.46
N ARG A 94 -8.90 3.80 2.48
CA ARG A 94 -7.43 3.62 2.57
C ARG A 94 -7.07 2.21 2.13
N LEU A 95 -6.27 2.10 1.08
CA LEU A 95 -5.81 0.85 0.48
C LEU A 95 -4.31 0.69 0.67
N GLY A 96 -3.90 -0.22 1.56
CA GLY A 96 -2.51 -0.63 1.71
C GLY A 96 -2.13 -1.63 0.61
N VAL A 97 -0.99 -1.43 -0.03
CA VAL A 97 -0.53 -2.32 -1.10
C VAL A 97 1.00 -2.40 -1.13
N THR A 98 1.54 -3.42 -1.76
CA THR A 98 2.97 -3.46 -2.08
C THR A 98 3.31 -2.40 -3.12
N GLU A 99 4.51 -1.84 -3.03
CA GLU A 99 4.94 -0.70 -3.84
C GLU A 99 4.74 -0.92 -5.34
N GLY A 100 5.22 -2.04 -5.88
CA GLY A 100 5.10 -2.33 -7.31
C GLY A 100 3.66 -2.47 -7.78
N LEU A 101 2.79 -3.11 -6.98
CA LEU A 101 1.38 -3.27 -7.31
C LEU A 101 0.65 -1.91 -7.28
N GLY A 102 0.89 -1.13 -6.24
CA GLY A 102 0.28 0.19 -6.07
C GLY A 102 0.69 1.16 -7.17
N SER A 103 2.00 1.25 -7.43
CA SER A 103 2.55 2.24 -8.37
C SER A 103 2.34 1.89 -9.84
N LEU A 104 2.43 0.58 -10.21
CA LEU A 104 2.53 0.18 -11.61
C LEU A 104 1.30 -0.59 -12.14
N LEU A 105 0.36 -0.97 -11.26
CA LEU A 105 -0.90 -1.58 -11.67
C LEU A 105 -2.11 -0.75 -11.23
N ILE A 106 -2.20 -0.37 -9.93
CA ILE A 106 -3.40 0.29 -9.40
C ILE A 106 -3.41 1.79 -9.74
N ALA A 107 -2.33 2.51 -9.47
CA ALA A 107 -2.29 3.96 -9.73
C ALA A 107 -2.60 4.34 -11.19
N PRO A 108 -2.12 3.63 -12.22
CA PRO A 108 -2.51 3.91 -13.62
C PRO A 108 -4.00 3.76 -13.92
N ALA A 109 -4.74 2.98 -13.11
CA ALA A 109 -6.17 2.76 -13.29
C ALA A 109 -7.06 3.79 -12.56
N MET A 110 -6.46 4.80 -11.91
CA MET A 110 -7.23 5.76 -11.08
C MET A 110 -8.10 6.71 -11.88
N ALA A 111 -7.78 6.98 -13.14
CA ALA A 111 -8.66 7.77 -14.01
C ALA A 111 -10.00 7.04 -14.25
N ASP A 112 -9.94 5.74 -14.52
CA ASP A 112 -11.13 4.91 -14.75
C ASP A 112 -11.92 4.75 -13.44
N PHE A 113 -11.22 4.60 -12.30
CA PHE A 113 -11.86 4.56 -11.00
C PHE A 113 -12.62 5.85 -10.70
N ALA A 114 -12.00 7.01 -10.92
CA ALA A 114 -12.61 8.32 -10.66
C ALA A 114 -13.85 8.56 -11.54
N ALA A 115 -13.83 8.12 -12.79
CA ALA A 115 -14.97 8.21 -13.70
C ALA A 115 -16.15 7.35 -13.22
N GLN A 116 -15.89 6.15 -12.69
CA GLN A 116 -16.92 5.23 -12.21
C GLN A 116 -17.43 5.59 -10.81
N HIS A 117 -16.58 6.21 -9.98
CA HIS A 117 -16.85 6.47 -8.56
C HIS A 117 -16.49 7.91 -8.16
N PRO A 118 -17.17 8.93 -8.69
CA PRO A 118 -16.79 10.34 -8.54
C PRO A 118 -16.83 10.84 -7.08
N HIS A 119 -17.53 10.13 -6.20
CA HIS A 119 -17.69 10.51 -4.79
C HIS A 119 -16.80 9.70 -3.84
N ILE A 120 -15.96 8.77 -4.35
CA ILE A 120 -15.05 8.00 -3.53
C ILE A 120 -13.61 8.52 -3.67
N GLY A 121 -13.03 8.98 -2.56
CA GLY A 121 -11.59 9.21 -2.45
C GLY A 121 -10.87 7.91 -2.13
N LEU A 122 -9.74 7.64 -2.79
CA LEU A 122 -8.90 6.49 -2.53
C LEU A 122 -7.49 6.93 -2.13
N ASP A 123 -7.05 6.57 -0.90
CA ASP A 123 -5.68 6.75 -0.44
C ASP A 123 -4.92 5.45 -0.71
N ILE A 124 -4.01 5.46 -1.69
CA ILE A 124 -3.15 4.31 -2.00
C ILE A 124 -1.87 4.44 -1.17
N ILE A 125 -1.69 3.55 -0.19
CA ILE A 125 -0.50 3.47 0.64
C ILE A 125 0.40 2.39 0.06
N ALA A 126 1.19 2.77 -0.94
CA ALA A 126 2.11 1.90 -1.65
C ALA A 126 3.49 1.98 -0.98
N VAL A 127 3.87 0.98 -0.20
CA VAL A 127 5.11 0.99 0.57
C VAL A 127 5.91 -0.30 0.36
N SER A 128 7.23 -0.17 0.49
CA SER A 128 8.15 -1.30 0.58
C SER A 128 8.15 -1.85 2.01
N GLY A 129 6.97 -2.30 2.48
CA GLY A 129 6.78 -2.73 3.85
C GLY A 129 5.39 -3.32 4.05
N PHE A 130 5.01 -3.47 5.32
CA PHE A 130 3.73 -4.04 5.70
C PHE A 130 2.77 -2.96 6.20
N VAL A 131 1.59 -2.82 5.55
CA VAL A 131 0.49 -1.96 6.03
C VAL A 131 -0.51 -2.82 6.79
N SER A 132 -0.72 -2.51 8.06
CA SER A 132 -1.52 -3.32 8.96
C SER A 132 -2.99 -2.91 8.94
N VAL A 133 -3.85 -3.72 8.30
CA VAL A 133 -5.32 -3.57 8.40
C VAL A 133 -5.82 -3.80 9.84
N PRO A 134 -5.38 -4.84 10.58
CA PRO A 134 -5.80 -5.03 11.96
C PRO A 134 -5.49 -3.85 12.89
N LYS A 135 -4.42 -3.09 12.62
CA LYS A 135 -4.08 -1.86 13.37
C LYS A 135 -4.80 -0.61 12.86
N ARG A 136 -5.70 -0.76 11.87
CA ARG A 136 -6.44 0.34 11.23
C ARG A 136 -5.54 1.38 10.53
N GLU A 137 -4.37 0.96 10.07
CA GLU A 137 -3.53 1.78 9.18
C GLU A 137 -4.13 1.87 7.77
N ALA A 138 -4.97 0.88 7.39
CA ALA A 138 -5.76 0.86 6.17
C ALA A 138 -7.12 0.17 6.37
N ASP A 139 -8.11 0.50 5.55
CA ASP A 139 -9.42 -0.16 5.49
C ASP A 139 -9.32 -1.51 4.78
N MET A 140 -8.50 -1.56 3.75
CA MET A 140 -8.20 -2.71 2.92
C MET A 140 -6.69 -2.82 2.70
N SER A 141 -6.18 -4.04 2.51
CA SER A 141 -4.78 -4.22 2.11
C SER A 141 -4.62 -5.41 1.18
N ILE A 142 -3.78 -5.24 0.14
CA ILE A 142 -3.37 -6.34 -0.73
C ILE A 142 -1.95 -6.76 -0.33
N MET A 143 -1.82 -8.00 0.10
CA MET A 143 -0.65 -8.55 0.77
C MET A 143 -0.06 -9.73 -0.01
N LEU A 144 1.24 -10.02 0.21
CA LEU A 144 1.94 -11.16 -0.38
C LEU A 144 1.68 -12.48 0.35
N THR A 145 1.18 -12.42 1.59
CA THR A 145 0.88 -13.59 2.40
C THR A 145 -0.52 -13.48 2.98
N ARG A 146 -1.19 -14.62 3.13
CA ARG A 146 -2.49 -14.67 3.81
C ARG A 146 -2.30 -14.33 5.29
N PRO A 147 -2.93 -13.27 5.81
CA PRO A 147 -2.89 -12.96 7.23
C PRO A 147 -3.52 -14.08 8.05
N LYS A 148 -2.86 -14.44 9.17
CA LYS A 148 -3.26 -15.55 10.04
C LYS A 148 -4.17 -15.12 11.20
N ALA A 149 -4.23 -13.83 11.50
CA ALA A 149 -4.96 -13.27 12.63
C ALA A 149 -5.45 -11.85 12.32
N GLY A 150 -6.42 -11.37 13.11
CA GLY A 150 -7.01 -10.04 13.02
C GLY A 150 -8.50 -10.09 12.65
N ARG A 151 -9.20 -8.98 12.93
CA ARG A 151 -10.62 -8.80 12.57
C ARG A 151 -10.74 -8.39 11.10
N VAL A 152 -10.39 -9.33 10.20
CA VAL A 152 -10.34 -9.09 8.75
C VAL A 152 -10.99 -10.23 7.98
N LYS A 153 -11.71 -9.90 6.92
CA LYS A 153 -12.12 -10.84 5.90
C LYS A 153 -11.03 -10.95 4.85
N VAL A 154 -10.60 -12.17 4.56
CA VAL A 154 -9.46 -12.45 3.69
C VAL A 154 -9.86 -13.32 2.53
N ARG A 155 -9.44 -12.94 1.33
CA ARG A 155 -9.57 -13.76 0.12
C ARG A 155 -8.34 -13.67 -0.77
N LYS A 156 -8.11 -14.67 -1.58
CA LYS A 156 -7.14 -14.62 -2.66
C LYS A 156 -7.65 -13.68 -3.77
N MET A 157 -6.79 -12.79 -4.25
CA MET A 157 -7.11 -11.89 -5.37
C MET A 157 -6.72 -12.51 -6.70
N SER A 158 -5.47 -12.89 -6.83
CA SER A 158 -4.89 -13.45 -8.05
C SER A 158 -3.57 -14.14 -7.74
N ASP A 159 -3.16 -15.04 -8.61
CA ASP A 159 -1.77 -15.43 -8.73
C ASP A 159 -1.02 -14.40 -9.55
N TYR A 160 0.29 -14.34 -9.37
CA TYR A 160 1.21 -13.60 -10.22
C TYR A 160 2.55 -14.33 -10.28
N ILE A 161 3.31 -14.06 -11.34
CA ILE A 161 4.62 -14.67 -11.53
C ILE A 161 5.73 -13.64 -11.45
N LEU A 162 6.89 -14.13 -11.06
CA LEU A 162 8.15 -13.42 -11.16
C LEU A 162 9.09 -14.22 -12.07
N GLN A 163 9.87 -13.47 -12.84
CA GLN A 163 10.88 -14.03 -13.75
C GLN A 163 12.14 -13.16 -13.69
N LEU A 164 13.22 -13.65 -14.28
CA LEU A 164 14.45 -12.89 -14.45
C LEU A 164 14.35 -11.94 -15.64
N TYR A 165 14.80 -10.70 -15.44
CA TYR A 165 14.84 -9.66 -16.47
C TYR A 165 16.17 -8.93 -16.45
N ALA A 166 16.64 -8.55 -17.63
CA ALA A 166 17.83 -7.72 -17.82
C ALA A 166 17.70 -6.83 -19.06
N HIS A 167 18.51 -5.77 -19.13
CA HIS A 167 18.66 -4.98 -20.34
C HIS A 167 19.48 -5.77 -21.40
N PRO A 168 19.12 -5.76 -22.69
CA PRO A 168 19.88 -6.43 -23.74
C PRO A 168 21.37 -6.05 -23.79
N ASP A 169 21.70 -4.77 -23.58
CA ASP A 169 23.07 -4.30 -23.58
C ASP A 169 23.89 -4.85 -22.40
N TYR A 170 23.25 -5.12 -21.25
CA TYR A 170 23.91 -5.82 -20.15
C TYR A 170 24.29 -7.23 -20.57
N LEU A 171 23.35 -7.96 -21.17
CA LEU A 171 23.58 -9.33 -21.62
C LEU A 171 24.63 -9.39 -22.72
N ALA A 172 24.65 -8.43 -23.65
CA ALA A 172 25.60 -8.38 -24.77
C ALA A 172 27.05 -8.18 -24.31
N ARG A 173 27.29 -7.50 -23.17
CA ARG A 173 28.65 -7.26 -22.63
C ARG A 173 29.06 -8.27 -21.55
N SER A 174 28.13 -9.10 -21.11
CA SER A 174 28.35 -10.10 -20.06
C SER A 174 28.60 -11.48 -20.66
N ARG A 175 28.94 -12.45 -19.80
CA ARG A 175 28.99 -13.85 -20.22
C ARG A 175 27.59 -14.35 -20.63
N PRO A 176 27.46 -15.34 -21.50
CA PRO A 176 26.16 -15.94 -21.81
C PRO A 176 25.49 -16.53 -20.57
N VAL A 177 24.17 -16.40 -20.49
CA VAL A 177 23.33 -17.03 -19.44
C VAL A 177 22.48 -18.10 -20.10
N GLU A 178 22.89 -19.33 -20.01
CA GLU A 178 22.20 -20.48 -20.63
C GLU A 178 21.47 -21.34 -19.59
N ARG A 179 21.92 -21.30 -18.35
CA ARG A 179 21.37 -22.08 -17.22
C ARG A 179 21.47 -21.33 -15.91
N VAL A 180 20.72 -21.79 -14.92
CA VAL A 180 20.63 -21.17 -13.59
C VAL A 180 22.00 -21.05 -12.89
N SER A 181 22.88 -22.04 -13.07
CA SER A 181 24.24 -22.01 -12.50
C SER A 181 25.10 -20.86 -12.98
N ASP A 182 24.81 -20.31 -14.16
CA ASP A 182 25.61 -19.23 -14.74
C ASP A 182 25.35 -17.89 -14.04
N LEU A 183 24.21 -17.77 -13.34
CA LEU A 183 23.80 -16.56 -12.61
C LEU A 183 24.81 -16.13 -11.54
N VAL A 184 25.63 -17.05 -11.02
CA VAL A 184 26.67 -16.74 -10.01
C VAL A 184 27.75 -15.82 -10.56
N GLU A 185 27.93 -15.79 -11.88
CA GLU A 185 28.93 -14.97 -12.57
C GLU A 185 28.38 -13.60 -13.00
N HIS A 186 27.11 -13.31 -12.67
CA HIS A 186 26.41 -12.09 -13.07
C HIS A 186 26.14 -11.14 -11.92
N ASP A 187 26.04 -9.86 -12.24
CA ASP A 187 25.56 -8.85 -11.32
C ASP A 187 24.05 -9.04 -11.11
N LEU A 188 23.67 -9.52 -9.94
CA LEU A 188 22.28 -9.70 -9.57
C LEU A 188 21.76 -8.47 -8.82
N ILE A 189 20.47 -8.17 -9.00
CA ILE A 189 19.76 -7.10 -8.33
C ILE A 189 18.69 -7.74 -7.43
N GLY A 190 18.62 -7.34 -6.16
CA GLY A 190 17.69 -7.93 -5.20
C GLY A 190 17.30 -7.04 -4.03
N TYR A 191 16.71 -7.67 -3.02
CA TYR A 191 16.35 -7.00 -1.79
C TYR A 191 17.53 -6.87 -0.82
N VAL A 192 17.45 -5.88 0.06
CA VAL A 192 18.36 -5.73 1.22
C VAL A 192 17.88 -6.71 2.29
N ASP A 193 18.70 -7.69 2.67
CA ASP A 193 18.29 -8.85 3.48
C ASP A 193 17.65 -8.49 4.82
N ASP A 194 18.22 -7.54 5.56
CA ASP A 194 17.73 -7.10 6.86
C ASP A 194 16.46 -6.24 6.79
N LEU A 195 16.07 -5.79 5.57
CA LEU A 195 14.83 -5.06 5.31
C LEU A 195 13.72 -5.92 4.68
N ILE A 196 13.95 -7.21 4.51
CA ILE A 196 12.95 -8.14 3.99
C ILE A 196 11.84 -8.35 5.02
N TYR A 197 10.65 -7.80 4.74
CA TYR A 197 9.48 -7.90 5.63
C TYR A 197 8.60 -9.15 5.40
N SER A 198 8.87 -9.92 4.34
CA SER A 198 8.14 -11.15 4.00
C SER A 198 9.09 -12.18 3.37
N ALA A 199 9.01 -13.43 3.82
CA ALA A 199 9.78 -14.52 3.23
C ALA A 199 9.49 -14.69 1.71
N GLN A 200 8.33 -14.24 1.24
CA GLN A 200 7.96 -14.25 -0.18
C GLN A 200 8.85 -13.37 -1.07
N LEU A 201 9.69 -12.51 -0.48
CA LEU A 201 10.63 -11.62 -1.19
C LEU A 201 12.04 -12.21 -1.32
N ARG A 202 12.31 -13.41 -0.78
CA ARG A 202 13.61 -14.10 -0.89
C ARG A 202 13.74 -14.83 -2.22
N TYR A 203 13.57 -14.12 -3.32
CA TYR A 203 13.50 -14.67 -4.67
C TYR A 203 14.76 -15.44 -5.11
N HIS A 204 15.94 -14.96 -4.71
CA HIS A 204 17.21 -15.60 -5.10
C HIS A 204 17.36 -16.98 -4.45
N GLU A 205 16.91 -17.15 -3.21
CA GLU A 205 16.91 -18.45 -2.52
C GLU A 205 15.98 -19.47 -3.23
N ASP A 206 14.86 -18.98 -3.81
CA ASP A 206 13.92 -19.82 -4.55
C ASP A 206 14.49 -20.28 -5.91
N ILE A 207 15.43 -19.52 -6.49
CA ILE A 207 16.05 -19.85 -7.78
C ILE A 207 17.20 -20.84 -7.57
N ALA A 208 18.18 -20.48 -6.74
CA ALA A 208 19.28 -21.36 -6.36
C ALA A 208 19.96 -20.89 -5.06
N PRO A 209 20.40 -21.83 -4.22
CA PRO A 209 21.19 -21.49 -3.03
C PRO A 209 22.49 -20.76 -3.40
N GLY A 210 22.85 -19.74 -2.62
CA GLY A 210 24.13 -19.03 -2.74
C GLY A 210 24.14 -17.89 -3.76
N LEU A 211 23.05 -17.62 -4.46
CA LEU A 211 22.94 -16.42 -5.30
C LEU A 211 22.89 -15.17 -4.41
N THR A 212 23.87 -14.29 -4.57
CA THR A 212 24.00 -13.06 -3.77
C THR A 212 23.88 -11.84 -4.67
N PRO A 213 22.86 -10.98 -4.45
CA PRO A 213 22.74 -9.73 -5.21
C PRO A 213 23.93 -8.79 -4.95
N ARG A 214 24.45 -8.20 -6.01
CA ARG A 214 25.44 -7.13 -5.91
C ARG A 214 24.80 -5.78 -5.60
N PHE A 215 23.64 -5.51 -6.19
CA PHE A 215 22.88 -4.28 -5.96
C PHE A 215 21.58 -4.61 -5.24
N CYS A 216 21.35 -3.93 -4.13
CA CYS A 216 20.20 -4.20 -3.28
C CYS A 216 19.36 -2.96 -3.04
N SER A 217 18.03 -3.12 -3.03
CA SER A 217 17.08 -2.07 -2.65
C SER A 217 15.83 -2.70 -2.01
N PRO A 218 15.24 -2.09 -0.97
CA PRO A 218 13.92 -2.51 -0.48
C PRO A 218 12.79 -2.14 -1.44
N SER A 219 13.04 -1.26 -2.41
CA SER A 219 12.09 -0.80 -3.42
C SER A 219 12.17 -1.67 -4.68
N ILE A 220 11.07 -2.34 -5.03
CA ILE A 220 10.98 -3.10 -6.28
C ILE A 220 11.02 -2.18 -7.51
N VAL A 221 10.56 -0.93 -7.37
CA VAL A 221 10.64 0.08 -8.42
C VAL A 221 12.09 0.47 -8.68
N ALA A 222 12.90 0.64 -7.62
CA ALA A 222 14.34 0.88 -7.78
C ALA A 222 15.06 -0.32 -8.41
N GLN A 223 14.70 -1.56 -8.03
CA GLN A 223 15.26 -2.77 -8.65
C GLN A 223 14.92 -2.84 -10.14
N TRP A 224 13.67 -2.54 -10.51
CA TRP A 224 13.25 -2.44 -11.90
C TRP A 224 14.06 -1.40 -12.68
N GLN A 225 14.24 -0.19 -12.12
CA GLN A 225 15.03 0.87 -12.77
C GLN A 225 16.50 0.47 -12.93
N MET A 226 17.12 -0.16 -11.93
CA MET A 226 18.50 -0.67 -12.06
C MET A 226 18.63 -1.70 -13.19
N ALA A 227 17.69 -2.65 -13.31
CA ALA A 227 17.68 -3.63 -14.39
C ALA A 227 17.49 -2.95 -15.76
N ARG A 228 16.56 -2.00 -15.85
CA ARG A 228 16.25 -1.23 -17.05
C ARG A 228 17.45 -0.43 -17.57
N GLU A 229 18.25 0.12 -16.69
CA GLU A 229 19.48 0.86 -17.03
C GLU A 229 20.71 -0.06 -17.17
N GLY A 230 20.51 -1.38 -17.18
CA GLY A 230 21.54 -2.36 -17.46
C GLY A 230 22.54 -2.58 -16.32
N ALA A 231 22.16 -2.39 -15.07
CA ALA A 231 23.04 -2.64 -13.92
C ALA A 231 23.21 -4.14 -13.65
N GLY A 232 22.30 -5.01 -14.12
CA GLY A 232 22.35 -6.44 -13.86
C GLY A 232 21.05 -7.16 -14.18
N ILE A 233 20.92 -8.37 -13.63
CA ILE A 233 19.74 -9.23 -13.74
C ILE A 233 18.90 -9.11 -12.48
N ALA A 234 17.61 -8.79 -12.62
CA ALA A 234 16.66 -8.68 -11.50
C ALA A 234 15.57 -9.74 -11.58
N VAL A 235 15.09 -10.19 -10.41
CA VAL A 235 13.84 -10.94 -10.28
C VAL A 235 12.71 -9.95 -10.16
N LEU A 236 11.88 -9.81 -11.18
CA LEU A 236 10.80 -8.84 -11.23
C LEU A 236 9.43 -9.52 -11.42
N PRO A 237 8.37 -8.99 -10.78
CA PRO A 237 7.00 -9.37 -11.14
C PRO A 237 6.77 -9.14 -12.64
N HIS A 238 6.22 -10.14 -13.30
CA HIS A 238 5.99 -10.10 -14.75
C HIS A 238 5.17 -8.89 -15.18
N PHE A 239 4.13 -8.52 -14.40
CA PHE A 239 3.28 -7.38 -14.69
C PHE A 239 4.01 -6.02 -14.68
N ILE A 240 5.19 -5.95 -14.03
CA ILE A 240 6.05 -4.76 -14.03
C ILE A 240 6.88 -4.72 -15.31
N ALA A 241 7.56 -5.83 -15.62
CA ALA A 241 8.61 -5.87 -16.63
C ALA A 241 8.10 -6.16 -18.05
N VAL A 242 6.96 -6.85 -18.20
CA VAL A 242 6.46 -7.31 -19.52
C VAL A 242 6.17 -6.20 -20.53
N ARG A 243 5.87 -5.00 -20.06
CA ARG A 243 5.59 -3.82 -20.90
C ARG A 243 6.78 -2.88 -21.05
N ASP A 244 7.90 -3.19 -20.41
CA ASP A 244 9.11 -2.37 -20.54
C ASP A 244 9.91 -2.83 -21.77
N PRO A 245 10.01 -1.96 -22.82
CA PRO A 245 10.73 -2.32 -24.06
C PRO A 245 12.25 -2.44 -23.85
N HIS A 246 12.78 -1.99 -22.73
CA HIS A 246 14.21 -2.07 -22.38
C HIS A 246 14.58 -3.39 -21.68
N LEU A 247 13.60 -4.23 -21.36
CA LEU A 247 13.85 -5.47 -20.64
C LEU A 247 13.50 -6.71 -21.47
N VAL A 248 14.36 -7.69 -21.38
CA VAL A 248 14.13 -9.03 -21.94
C VAL A 248 14.15 -10.07 -20.84
N ARG A 249 13.41 -11.16 -21.02
CA ARG A 249 13.40 -12.29 -20.10
C ARG A 249 14.73 -13.07 -20.20
N VAL A 250 15.24 -13.45 -19.04
CA VAL A 250 16.42 -14.30 -18.90
C VAL A 250 15.97 -15.66 -18.36
N LEU A 251 16.40 -16.74 -18.98
CA LEU A 251 16.03 -18.13 -18.61
C LEU A 251 14.50 -18.33 -18.45
N PRO A 252 13.66 -17.93 -19.43
CA PRO A 252 12.21 -17.92 -19.26
C PRO A 252 11.60 -19.31 -18.97
N GLU A 253 12.23 -20.38 -19.49
CA GLU A 253 11.78 -21.76 -19.31
C GLU A 253 12.28 -22.38 -17.99
N SER A 254 13.34 -21.81 -17.41
CA SER A 254 14.00 -22.38 -16.23
C SER A 254 13.65 -21.67 -14.93
N VAL A 255 13.25 -20.39 -15.00
CA VAL A 255 12.95 -19.57 -13.83
C VAL A 255 11.55 -18.96 -13.93
N ARG A 256 10.65 -19.52 -13.12
CA ARG A 256 9.27 -19.04 -12.96
C ARG A 256 8.89 -19.22 -11.50
N ILE A 257 8.72 -18.12 -10.77
CA ILE A 257 8.32 -18.13 -9.38
C ILE A 257 6.86 -17.72 -9.30
N GLU A 258 6.02 -18.55 -8.71
CA GLU A 258 4.59 -18.27 -8.56
C GLU A 258 4.29 -17.76 -7.15
N ARG A 259 3.49 -16.72 -7.05
CA ARG A 259 3.05 -16.08 -5.81
C ARG A 259 1.59 -15.69 -5.92
N ALA A 260 0.99 -15.30 -4.80
CA ALA A 260 -0.40 -14.87 -4.77
C ALA A 260 -0.55 -13.55 -4.03
N PHE A 261 -1.46 -12.70 -4.52
CA PHE A 261 -1.97 -11.55 -3.80
C PHE A 261 -3.19 -11.93 -2.97
N TRP A 262 -3.23 -11.43 -1.73
CA TRP A 262 -4.30 -11.65 -0.77
C TRP A 262 -4.91 -10.34 -0.36
N LEU A 263 -6.21 -10.17 -0.56
CA LEU A 263 -6.97 -9.04 -0.07
C LEU A 263 -7.43 -9.31 1.36
N ALA A 264 -7.13 -8.39 2.26
CA ALA A 264 -7.67 -8.33 3.60
C ALA A 264 -8.50 -7.05 3.74
N VAL A 265 -9.73 -7.16 4.25
CA VAL A 265 -10.64 -6.04 4.49
C VAL A 265 -11.06 -6.08 5.96
N HIS A 266 -10.99 -4.93 6.64
CA HIS A 266 -11.40 -4.85 8.04
C HIS A 266 -12.91 -5.16 8.17
N GLU A 267 -13.29 -5.98 9.17
CA GLU A 267 -14.69 -6.41 9.35
C GLU A 267 -15.65 -5.23 9.55
N ASP A 268 -15.22 -4.20 10.28
CA ASP A 268 -16.07 -3.05 10.59
C ASP A 268 -16.46 -2.23 9.33
N VAL A 269 -15.66 -2.24 8.28
CA VAL A 269 -15.92 -1.46 7.05
C VAL A 269 -16.29 -2.31 5.84
N HIS A 270 -16.13 -3.64 5.92
CA HIS A 270 -16.38 -4.56 4.82
C HIS A 270 -17.77 -4.40 4.18
N GLY A 271 -18.80 -4.10 5.00
CA GLY A 271 -20.18 -3.93 4.55
C GLY A 271 -20.50 -2.56 3.94
N THR A 272 -19.59 -1.59 4.00
CA THR A 272 -19.85 -0.23 3.52
C THR A 272 -19.88 -0.14 2.00
N ALA A 273 -20.74 0.74 1.45
CA ALA A 273 -20.92 0.87 0.00
C ALA A 273 -19.60 1.26 -0.70
N ARG A 274 -18.81 2.18 -0.10
CA ARG A 274 -17.52 2.61 -0.66
C ARG A 274 -16.49 1.49 -0.73
N VAL A 275 -16.39 0.65 0.32
CA VAL A 275 -15.46 -0.49 0.33
C VAL A 275 -15.88 -1.56 -0.66
N ARG A 276 -17.19 -1.81 -0.81
CA ARG A 276 -17.69 -2.71 -1.86
C ARG A 276 -17.36 -2.20 -3.27
N ALA A 277 -17.55 -0.89 -3.52
CA ALA A 277 -17.22 -0.29 -4.81
C ALA A 277 -15.73 -0.43 -5.15
N VAL A 278 -14.83 -0.11 -4.21
CA VAL A 278 -13.38 -0.32 -4.38
C VAL A 278 -13.06 -1.80 -4.60
N ASN A 279 -13.70 -2.71 -3.87
CA ASN A 279 -13.49 -4.15 -4.02
C ASN A 279 -13.90 -4.63 -5.42
N THR A 280 -15.07 -4.21 -5.93
CA THR A 280 -15.56 -4.55 -7.28
C THR A 280 -14.63 -3.98 -8.36
N PHE A 281 -14.16 -2.75 -8.20
CA PHE A 281 -13.18 -2.14 -9.11
C PHE A 281 -11.87 -2.93 -9.14
N LEU A 282 -11.34 -3.30 -7.98
CA LEU A 282 -10.12 -4.12 -7.89
C LEU A 282 -10.32 -5.49 -8.56
N ASP A 283 -11.48 -6.14 -8.38
CA ASP A 283 -11.78 -7.41 -9.04
C ASP A 283 -11.74 -7.26 -10.57
N GLY A 284 -12.36 -6.22 -11.11
CA GLY A 284 -12.32 -5.91 -12.55
C GLY A 284 -10.89 -5.62 -13.04
N LEU A 285 -10.11 -4.84 -12.29
CA LEU A 285 -8.73 -4.52 -12.63
C LEU A 285 -7.84 -5.77 -12.66
N PHE A 286 -7.95 -6.64 -11.66
CA PHE A 286 -7.17 -7.88 -11.62
C PHE A 286 -7.60 -8.85 -12.72
N ALA A 287 -8.89 -8.98 -12.99
CA ALA A 287 -9.40 -9.80 -14.08
C ALA A 287 -8.89 -9.33 -15.45
N SER A 288 -8.95 -8.02 -15.73
CA SER A 288 -8.44 -7.43 -16.99
C SER A 288 -6.91 -7.47 -17.11
N SER A 289 -6.21 -7.65 -15.99
CA SER A 289 -4.76 -7.74 -15.92
C SER A 289 -4.23 -9.18 -15.79
N ALA A 290 -5.09 -10.19 -15.88
CA ALA A 290 -4.73 -11.59 -15.62
C ALA A 290 -3.53 -12.06 -16.47
N GLU A 291 -3.52 -11.78 -17.77
CA GLU A 291 -2.39 -12.13 -18.65
C GLU A 291 -1.08 -11.46 -18.21
N ARG A 292 -1.13 -10.21 -17.74
CA ARG A 292 0.05 -9.50 -17.25
C ARG A 292 0.54 -10.05 -15.92
N LEU A 293 -0.38 -10.56 -15.08
CA LEU A 293 -0.03 -11.11 -13.77
C LEU A 293 0.62 -12.49 -13.88
N ILE A 294 0.05 -13.39 -14.68
CA ILE A 294 0.46 -14.79 -14.76
C ILE A 294 1.31 -15.13 -15.98
N GLY A 295 1.43 -14.21 -16.95
CA GLY A 295 2.03 -14.49 -18.26
C GLY A 295 1.17 -15.47 -19.06
N THR A 296 1.15 -15.33 -20.36
CA THR A 296 0.76 -16.45 -21.25
C THR A 296 1.91 -17.46 -21.26
N ALA A 297 1.56 -18.75 -21.21
CA ALA A 297 2.52 -19.85 -21.32
C ALA A 297 3.24 -19.79 -22.67
#